data_d0aede01dde8f7847c506e27098222b3
#
_entry.id   d0aede01dde8f7847c506e27098222b3
#
_cell.length_a   1.000
_cell.length_b   1.000
_cell.length_c   1.000
_cell.angle_alpha   90.00
_cell.angle_beta   90.00
_cell.angle_gamma   90.00
#
_symmetry.space_group_name_H-M   'P 1'
#
loop_
_entity.id
_entity.type
_entity.pdbx_description
1 polymer ?
#
loop_
_entity_poly.entity_id
_entity_poly.type
_entity_poly.pdbx_seq_one_letter_code
_entity_poly.pdbx_strand_id
1 'polypeptide(L)'
;GVVMAPFSATRDMDGDALEAGYNLALSYRPVKQMNIAVTYRSEVELGIEGDANLSTSLPVPSSTYVGDTAVEIPLPAVLALAVSYTFFDQLTVELEYDRTYWSEYKQLDFSYPITFTNPILAAAFDTAKPREWQDTDAWRLSLTYDMKNNFILMAGFAIDENPAPSENLGFELPDSDALLYSVGVRYKINDNMEMGVAYLYDDKESRTVSNGIIE
;
A
#
# COMPACT_ATOMS: atom_id res chain seq x y z
N GLY A 1 1.68 -11.70 -43.17
CA GLY A 1 1.98 -11.42 -41.79
C GLY A 1 2.61 -12.64 -41.17
N VAL A 2 3.77 -12.50 -40.54
CA VAL A 2 4.38 -13.59 -39.75
C VAL A 2 3.61 -13.61 -38.45
N VAL A 3 2.82 -14.64 -38.20
CA VAL A 3 2.21 -14.92 -36.90
C VAL A 3 3.36 -15.42 -36.03
N MET A 4 3.85 -14.57 -35.12
CA MET A 4 4.78 -15.04 -34.10
C MET A 4 4.04 -15.99 -33.16
N ALA A 5 4.61 -17.15 -32.91
CA ALA A 5 4.08 -18.07 -31.92
C ALA A 5 4.09 -17.37 -30.55
N PRO A 6 3.06 -17.57 -29.72
CA PRO A 6 3.06 -17.00 -28.36
C PRO A 6 4.30 -17.50 -27.62
N PHE A 7 5.03 -16.57 -27.01
CA PHE A 7 6.18 -16.89 -26.18
C PHE A 7 5.88 -16.54 -24.72
N SER A 8 6.51 -17.24 -23.81
CA SER A 8 6.49 -16.94 -22.38
C SER A 8 7.84 -16.43 -21.94
N ALA A 9 7.81 -15.47 -21.03
CA ALA A 9 8.97 -15.02 -20.28
C ALA A 9 8.67 -15.30 -18.79
N THR A 10 9.63 -15.91 -18.10
CA THR A 10 9.50 -16.32 -16.70
C THR A 10 10.57 -15.66 -15.88
N ARG A 11 10.19 -15.15 -14.73
CA ARG A 11 11.09 -14.56 -13.73
C ARG A 11 10.85 -15.24 -12.40
N ASP A 12 11.93 -15.72 -11.78
CA ASP A 12 11.99 -16.22 -10.42
C ASP A 12 13.10 -15.44 -9.69
N MET A 13 12.78 -14.83 -8.57
CA MET A 13 13.68 -13.94 -7.86
C MET A 13 13.56 -14.16 -6.35
N ASP A 14 14.69 -14.08 -5.67
CA ASP A 14 14.79 -14.09 -4.20
C ASP A 14 15.76 -12.97 -3.79
N GLY A 15 15.39 -12.23 -2.75
CA GLY A 15 16.21 -11.11 -2.28
C GLY A 15 15.73 -10.59 -0.93
N ASP A 16 16.60 -9.87 -0.25
CA ASP A 16 16.31 -9.25 1.04
C ASP A 16 16.83 -7.81 1.11
N ALA A 17 16.27 -7.05 2.05
CA ALA A 17 16.70 -5.69 2.37
C ALA A 17 16.56 -5.42 3.86
N LEU A 18 17.42 -4.59 4.39
CA LEU A 18 17.35 -4.06 5.75
C LEU A 18 17.50 -2.55 5.73
N GLU A 19 16.40 -1.86 5.92
CA GLU A 19 16.35 -0.40 5.86
C GLU A 19 15.78 0.18 7.16
N ALA A 20 16.09 1.44 7.42
CA ALA A 20 15.68 2.13 8.64
C ALA A 20 14.76 3.31 8.34
N GLY A 21 13.69 3.40 9.10
CA GLY A 21 12.79 4.56 9.10
C GLY A 21 12.55 5.05 10.52
N TYR A 22 11.84 6.16 10.64
CA TYR A 22 11.45 6.71 11.94
C TYR A 22 9.98 7.15 11.95
N ASN A 23 9.39 7.15 13.15
CA ASN A 23 8.09 7.72 13.40
C ASN A 23 8.20 8.81 14.46
N LEU A 24 7.49 9.92 14.23
CA LEU A 24 7.32 10.99 15.20
C LEU A 24 5.84 11.08 15.54
N ALA A 25 5.51 11.22 16.82
CA ALA A 25 4.14 11.38 17.27
C ALA A 25 4.03 12.45 18.35
N LEU A 26 3.00 13.27 18.24
CA LEU A 26 2.63 14.27 19.22
C LEU A 26 1.14 14.10 19.55
N SER A 27 0.82 14.05 20.85
CA SER A 27 -0.55 14.07 21.32
C SER A 27 -0.73 15.22 22.30
N TYR A 28 -1.82 15.99 22.12
CA TYR A 28 -2.15 17.12 22.96
C TYR A 28 -3.60 17.04 23.44
N ARG A 29 -3.81 17.20 24.73
CA ARG A 29 -5.13 17.19 25.38
C ARG A 29 -5.45 18.54 25.98
N PRO A 30 -6.07 19.46 25.22
CA PRO A 30 -6.43 20.78 25.72
C PRO A 30 -7.46 20.72 26.87
N VAL A 31 -8.35 19.73 26.82
CA VAL A 31 -9.32 19.39 27.86
C VAL A 31 -9.42 17.87 28.00
N LYS A 32 -10.01 17.38 29.12
CA LYS A 32 -10.08 15.92 29.38
C LYS A 32 -10.82 15.14 28.28
N GLN A 33 -11.79 15.77 27.65
CA GLN A 33 -12.64 15.16 26.64
C GLN A 33 -12.03 15.17 25.24
N MET A 34 -11.03 16.03 24.98
CA MET A 34 -10.48 16.24 23.63
C MET A 34 -9.05 15.73 23.53
N ASN A 35 -8.75 15.05 22.45
CA ASN A 35 -7.40 14.68 22.07
C ASN A 35 -7.11 15.13 20.63
N ILE A 36 -5.95 15.71 20.40
CA ILE A 36 -5.43 16.09 19.10
C ILE A 36 -4.12 15.32 18.93
N ALA A 37 -3.95 14.63 17.81
CA ALA A 37 -2.75 13.86 17.53
C ALA A 37 -2.22 14.18 16.13
N VAL A 38 -0.90 14.16 16.03
CA VAL A 38 -0.16 14.27 14.75
C VAL A 38 0.86 13.16 14.76
N THR A 39 0.90 12.38 13.69
CA THR A 39 1.96 11.39 13.47
C THR A 39 2.59 11.58 12.11
N TYR A 40 3.89 11.39 12.05
CA TYR A 40 4.63 11.38 10.81
C TYR A 40 5.50 10.13 10.76
N ARG A 41 5.33 9.35 9.72
CA ARG A 41 6.20 8.22 9.37
C ARG A 41 7.09 8.64 8.22
N SER A 42 8.40 8.44 8.36
CA SER A 42 9.35 8.73 7.29
C SER A 42 9.16 7.78 6.12
N GLU A 43 9.51 8.24 4.95
CA GLU A 43 9.81 7.39 3.81
C GLU A 43 10.92 6.39 4.16
N VAL A 44 10.85 5.21 3.53
CA VAL A 44 11.91 4.18 3.56
C VAL A 44 12.09 3.66 2.15
N GLU A 45 13.28 3.81 1.60
CA GLU A 45 13.64 3.25 0.31
C GLU A 45 14.17 1.82 0.51
N LEU A 46 13.41 0.84 0.02
CA LEU A 46 13.81 -0.57 0.11
C LEU A 46 14.75 -0.90 -1.05
N GLY A 47 16.05 -0.92 -0.78
CA GLY A 47 17.07 -1.43 -1.70
C GLY A 47 17.18 -2.94 -1.58
N ILE A 48 16.35 -3.69 -2.34
CA ILE A 48 16.34 -5.15 -2.32
C ILE A 48 17.40 -5.66 -3.27
N GLU A 49 18.36 -6.43 -2.74
CA GLU A 49 19.39 -7.11 -3.49
C GLU A 49 19.21 -8.63 -3.41
N GLY A 50 19.51 -9.36 -4.50
CA GLY A 50 19.37 -10.80 -4.51
C GLY A 50 19.65 -11.45 -5.85
N ASP A 51 19.10 -12.63 -6.06
CA ASP A 51 19.33 -13.46 -7.25
C ASP A 51 18.09 -13.49 -8.14
N ALA A 52 18.31 -13.52 -9.46
CA ALA A 52 17.28 -13.69 -10.47
C ALA A 52 17.57 -14.88 -11.38
N ASN A 53 16.52 -15.64 -11.68
CA ASN A 53 16.51 -16.65 -12.74
C ASN A 53 15.47 -16.23 -13.78
N LEU A 54 15.94 -15.76 -14.92
CA LEU A 54 15.12 -15.27 -16.03
C LEU A 54 15.20 -16.22 -17.19
N SER A 55 14.08 -16.49 -17.85
CA SER A 55 14.05 -17.31 -19.04
C SER A 55 12.98 -16.88 -20.03
N THR A 56 13.20 -17.23 -21.32
CA THR A 56 12.18 -17.12 -22.36
C THR A 56 12.05 -18.44 -23.10
N SER A 57 10.82 -18.78 -23.48
CA SER A 57 10.52 -20.00 -24.23
C SER A 57 10.98 -19.93 -25.71
N LEU A 58 11.44 -18.79 -26.20
CA LEU A 58 11.94 -18.65 -27.55
C LEU A 58 13.31 -19.36 -27.70
N PRO A 59 13.51 -20.16 -28.70
CA PRO A 59 14.75 -20.89 -28.94
C PRO A 59 15.81 -19.97 -29.59
N VAL A 60 16.24 -18.98 -28.85
CA VAL A 60 17.27 -18.01 -29.27
C VAL A 60 18.49 -18.11 -28.37
N PRO A 61 19.70 -17.73 -28.83
CA PRO A 61 20.87 -17.67 -27.97
C PRO A 61 20.64 -16.76 -26.76
N SER A 62 21.26 -17.12 -25.64
CA SER A 62 21.12 -16.36 -24.37
C SER A 62 19.67 -16.20 -23.91
N SER A 63 18.86 -17.27 -24.01
CA SER A 63 17.46 -17.30 -23.60
C SER A 63 17.26 -17.35 -22.09
N THR A 64 18.34 -17.45 -21.30
CA THR A 64 18.32 -17.52 -19.85
C THR A 64 19.33 -16.57 -19.23
N TYR A 65 19.04 -16.10 -18.02
CA TYR A 65 19.95 -15.39 -17.14
C TYR A 65 19.83 -15.96 -15.73
N VAL A 66 20.95 -16.21 -15.09
CA VAL A 66 21.02 -16.55 -13.65
C VAL A 66 22.14 -15.71 -13.06
N GLY A 67 21.81 -14.90 -12.08
CA GLY A 67 22.75 -14.00 -11.43
C GLY A 67 22.08 -12.91 -10.60
N ASP A 68 22.89 -11.97 -10.15
CA ASP A 68 22.49 -10.91 -9.23
C ASP A 68 21.45 -9.96 -9.86
N THR A 69 20.58 -9.42 -9.00
CA THR A 69 19.61 -8.39 -9.34
C THR A 69 19.38 -7.48 -8.17
N ALA A 70 18.99 -6.24 -8.45
CA ALA A 70 18.54 -5.30 -7.41
C ALA A 70 17.30 -4.54 -7.90
N VAL A 71 16.51 -4.07 -6.93
CA VAL A 71 15.35 -3.20 -7.17
C VAL A 71 15.18 -2.24 -6.01
N GLU A 72 14.85 -0.99 -6.32
CA GLU A 72 14.51 0.02 -5.32
C GLU A 72 12.99 0.22 -5.29
N ILE A 73 12.39 0.08 -4.09
CA ILE A 73 10.94 0.26 -3.89
C ILE A 73 10.75 1.27 -2.75
N PRO A 74 10.25 2.49 -3.03
CA PRO A 74 9.96 3.45 -1.99
C PRO A 74 8.70 3.05 -1.22
N LEU A 75 8.81 2.97 0.11
CA LEU A 75 7.67 2.98 1.02
C LEU A 75 7.41 4.45 1.39
N PRO A 76 6.29 5.03 1.00
CA PRO A 76 6.06 6.47 1.12
C PRO A 76 5.99 6.96 2.56
N ALA A 77 6.35 8.21 2.76
CA ALA A 77 6.06 8.90 4.00
C ALA A 77 4.55 9.04 4.21
N VAL A 78 4.12 9.10 5.48
CA VAL A 78 2.71 9.30 5.85
C VAL A 78 2.62 10.37 6.93
N LEU A 79 1.75 11.36 6.71
CA LEU A 79 1.34 12.33 7.71
C LEU A 79 -0.10 12.03 8.11
N ALA A 80 -0.36 11.80 9.41
CA ALA A 80 -1.71 11.62 9.94
C ALA A 80 -2.03 12.70 10.97
N LEU A 81 -3.23 13.25 10.87
CA LEU A 81 -3.80 14.25 11.77
C LEU A 81 -5.12 13.73 12.31
N ALA A 82 -5.28 13.67 13.63
CA ALA A 82 -6.50 13.20 14.24
C ALA A 82 -7.00 14.16 15.34
N VAL A 83 -8.30 14.25 15.44
CA VAL A 83 -8.98 14.93 16.55
C VAL A 83 -10.12 14.07 17.05
N SER A 84 -10.18 13.85 18.35
CA SER A 84 -11.28 13.16 18.99
C SER A 84 -11.88 13.97 20.13
N TYR A 85 -13.19 13.79 20.32
CA TYR A 85 -13.92 14.41 21.44
C TYR A 85 -14.90 13.40 22.05
N THR A 86 -14.87 13.29 23.38
CA THR A 86 -15.76 12.41 24.14
C THR A 86 -16.91 13.22 24.74
N PHE A 87 -18.12 12.96 24.28
CA PHE A 87 -19.36 13.55 24.76
C PHE A 87 -19.94 12.71 25.89
N PHE A 88 -20.40 13.36 26.94
CA PHE A 88 -21.11 12.73 28.06
C PHE A 88 -20.36 11.56 28.73
N ASP A 89 -19.03 11.56 28.63
CA ASP A 89 -18.14 10.48 29.10
C ASP A 89 -18.50 9.08 28.52
N GLN A 90 -19.17 9.04 27.36
CA GLN A 90 -19.65 7.81 26.73
C GLN A 90 -19.40 7.73 25.21
N LEU A 91 -19.69 8.79 24.47
CA LEU A 91 -19.58 8.83 23.03
C LEU A 91 -18.31 9.56 22.60
N THR A 92 -17.35 8.83 22.05
CA THR A 92 -16.19 9.42 21.41
C THR A 92 -16.41 9.47 19.90
N VAL A 93 -16.24 10.66 19.34
CA VAL A 93 -16.21 10.91 17.90
C VAL A 93 -14.78 11.28 17.54
N GLU A 94 -14.23 10.64 16.52
CA GLU A 94 -12.89 10.92 16.02
C GLU A 94 -12.92 11.16 14.51
N LEU A 95 -12.23 12.21 14.08
CA LEU A 95 -11.96 12.51 12.69
C LEU A 95 -10.45 12.43 12.46
N GLU A 96 -10.05 11.68 11.44
CA GLU A 96 -8.65 11.51 11.04
C GLU A 96 -8.50 11.86 9.56
N TYR A 97 -7.39 12.48 9.25
CA TYR A 97 -6.91 12.77 7.90
C TYR A 97 -5.51 12.22 7.76
N ASP A 98 -5.31 11.40 6.72
CA ASP A 98 -4.00 10.89 6.35
C ASP A 98 -3.62 11.38 4.96
N ARG A 99 -2.36 11.78 4.82
CA ARG A 99 -1.73 12.02 3.53
C ARG A 99 -0.56 11.07 3.35
N THR A 100 -0.61 10.29 2.26
CA THR A 100 0.46 9.37 1.87
C THR A 100 1.17 9.92 0.64
N TYR A 101 2.49 10.08 0.73
CA TYR A 101 3.32 10.71 -0.29
C TYR A 101 3.77 9.69 -1.36
N TRP A 102 2.82 9.10 -2.08
CA TRP A 102 3.06 8.10 -3.12
C TRP A 102 3.77 8.64 -4.36
N SER A 103 3.85 9.96 -4.55
CA SER A 103 4.55 10.59 -5.69
C SER A 103 6.05 10.26 -5.78
N GLU A 104 6.63 9.68 -4.72
CA GLU A 104 7.99 9.16 -4.75
C GLU A 104 8.10 7.85 -5.55
N TYR A 105 7.00 7.10 -5.73
CA TYR A 105 7.00 5.88 -6.53
C TYR A 105 6.82 6.19 -8.02
N LYS A 106 7.90 6.60 -8.66
CA LYS A 106 7.93 7.03 -10.06
C LYS A 106 8.01 5.89 -11.06
N GLN A 107 8.78 4.86 -10.73
CA GLN A 107 9.00 3.70 -11.60
C GLN A 107 9.37 2.46 -10.79
N LEU A 108 9.14 1.29 -11.39
CA LEU A 108 9.69 0.02 -10.94
C LEU A 108 10.77 -0.38 -11.93
N ASP A 109 12.01 -0.42 -11.48
CA ASP A 109 13.17 -0.73 -12.30
C ASP A 109 14.04 -1.78 -11.64
N PHE A 110 14.27 -2.89 -12.35
CA PHE A 110 15.15 -3.95 -11.90
C PHE A 110 16.51 -3.76 -12.58
N SER A 111 17.58 -3.69 -11.79
CA SER A 111 18.92 -3.58 -12.28
C SER A 111 19.64 -4.93 -12.30
N TYR A 112 20.48 -5.13 -13.31
CA TYR A 112 21.29 -6.34 -13.49
C TYR A 112 22.73 -5.92 -13.76
N PRO A 113 23.75 -6.66 -13.24
CA PRO A 113 25.17 -6.30 -13.44
C PRO A 113 25.68 -6.53 -14.86
N ILE A 114 24.82 -6.93 -15.78
CA ILE A 114 25.12 -7.18 -17.19
C ILE A 114 24.16 -6.43 -18.11
N THR A 115 24.55 -6.25 -19.36
CA THR A 115 23.64 -5.84 -20.42
C THR A 115 23.15 -7.07 -21.16
N PHE A 116 21.84 -7.28 -21.24
CA PHE A 116 21.27 -8.40 -21.96
C PHE A 116 21.55 -8.30 -23.47
N THR A 117 22.21 -9.30 -24.01
CA THR A 117 22.42 -9.43 -25.48
C THR A 117 21.16 -9.94 -26.18
N ASN A 118 20.29 -10.63 -25.45
CA ASN A 118 18.99 -11.06 -25.95
C ASN A 118 17.97 -9.93 -25.82
N PRO A 119 17.47 -9.33 -26.92
CA PRO A 119 16.57 -8.18 -26.84
C PRO A 119 15.21 -8.54 -26.23
N ILE A 120 14.84 -9.80 -26.17
CA ILE A 120 13.57 -10.26 -25.58
C ILE A 120 13.69 -10.26 -24.06
N LEU A 121 14.81 -10.74 -23.50
CA LEU A 121 15.06 -10.65 -22.06
C LEU A 121 15.17 -9.20 -21.63
N ALA A 122 15.90 -8.37 -22.40
CA ALA A 122 16.00 -6.94 -22.12
C ALA A 122 14.61 -6.27 -22.10
N ALA A 123 13.79 -6.48 -23.12
CA ALA A 123 12.47 -5.89 -23.20
C ALA A 123 11.50 -6.40 -22.11
N ALA A 124 11.63 -7.67 -21.71
CA ALA A 124 10.75 -8.27 -20.70
C ALA A 124 11.14 -7.90 -19.25
N PHE A 125 12.43 -7.73 -18.97
CA PHE A 125 12.92 -7.70 -17.60
C PHE A 125 13.82 -6.50 -17.26
N ASP A 126 14.50 -5.87 -18.23
CA ASP A 126 15.45 -4.78 -18.07
C ASP A 126 14.89 -3.46 -18.65
N THR A 127 13.60 -3.27 -18.48
CA THR A 127 12.91 -2.05 -18.90
C THR A 127 12.15 -1.49 -17.72
N ALA A 128 12.52 -0.28 -17.32
CA ALA A 128 11.84 0.43 -16.26
C ALA A 128 10.33 0.59 -16.59
N LYS A 129 9.49 0.26 -15.62
CA LYS A 129 8.04 0.39 -15.75
C LYS A 129 7.60 1.65 -15.02
N PRO A 130 7.11 2.68 -15.73
CA PRO A 130 6.64 3.90 -15.09
C PRO A 130 5.49 3.58 -14.14
N ARG A 131 5.51 4.17 -12.97
CA ARG A 131 4.43 4.13 -11.98
C ARG A 131 3.73 5.47 -11.90
N GLU A 132 4.50 6.54 -11.77
CA GLU A 132 3.99 7.92 -11.74
C GLU A 132 2.83 8.08 -10.73
N TRP A 133 2.95 7.40 -9.59
CA TRP A 133 1.91 7.40 -8.57
C TRP A 133 1.75 8.81 -7.99
N GLN A 134 0.54 9.11 -7.50
CA GLN A 134 0.20 10.42 -6.95
C GLN A 134 0.00 10.34 -5.45
N ASP A 135 0.27 11.44 -4.75
CA ASP A 135 -0.06 11.53 -3.33
C ASP A 135 -1.55 11.33 -3.14
N THR A 136 -1.92 10.62 -2.06
CA THR A 136 -3.32 10.31 -1.75
C THR A 136 -3.72 10.86 -0.40
N ASP A 137 -4.99 11.19 -0.28
CA ASP A 137 -5.63 11.62 0.93
C ASP A 137 -6.65 10.57 1.39
N ALA A 138 -6.70 10.32 2.70
CA ALA A 138 -7.73 9.49 3.30
C ALA A 138 -8.40 10.22 4.45
N TRP A 139 -9.72 10.13 4.53
CA TRP A 139 -10.52 10.69 5.60
C TRP A 139 -11.24 9.58 6.34
N ARG A 140 -11.12 9.56 7.68
CA ARG A 140 -11.76 8.57 8.53
C ARG A 140 -12.59 9.23 9.59
N LEU A 141 -13.81 8.75 9.77
CA LEU A 141 -14.70 9.10 10.86
C LEU A 141 -14.97 7.86 11.70
N SER A 142 -14.70 7.92 12.98
CA SER A 142 -14.99 6.83 13.89
C SER A 142 -15.86 7.26 15.07
N LEU A 143 -16.70 6.34 15.51
CA LEU A 143 -17.59 6.46 16.66
C LEU A 143 -17.33 5.32 17.63
N THR A 144 -17.12 5.65 18.88
CA THR A 144 -16.98 4.68 19.97
C THR A 144 -17.96 5.03 21.08
N TYR A 145 -18.86 4.09 21.42
CA TYR A 145 -19.87 4.29 22.46
C TYR A 145 -19.69 3.30 23.61
N ASP A 146 -19.33 3.81 24.79
CA ASP A 146 -19.24 3.05 26.04
C ASP A 146 -20.63 2.95 26.67
N MET A 147 -21.23 1.75 26.63
CA MET A 147 -22.55 1.49 27.17
C MET A 147 -22.60 1.46 28.72
N LYS A 148 -21.44 1.60 29.40
CA LYS A 148 -21.29 1.52 30.87
C LYS A 148 -21.72 0.18 31.48
N ASN A 149 -21.90 -0.85 30.65
CA ASN A 149 -22.26 -2.22 31.04
C ASN A 149 -21.28 -3.26 30.51
N ASN A 150 -20.00 -2.92 30.46
CA ASN A 150 -18.90 -3.69 29.93
C ASN A 150 -18.86 -3.79 28.39
N PHE A 151 -19.89 -3.35 27.66
CA PHE A 151 -19.87 -3.31 26.21
C PHE A 151 -19.45 -1.96 25.69
N ILE A 152 -18.62 -1.98 24.64
CA ILE A 152 -18.25 -0.81 23.85
C ILE A 152 -18.58 -1.12 22.40
N LEU A 153 -19.43 -0.27 21.81
CA LEU A 153 -19.80 -0.35 20.38
C LEU A 153 -18.91 0.58 19.58
N MET A 154 -18.56 0.16 18.37
CA MET A 154 -17.71 0.93 17.47
C MET A 154 -18.30 0.92 16.07
N ALA A 155 -18.21 2.06 15.38
CA ALA A 155 -18.52 2.19 13.97
C ALA A 155 -17.52 3.12 13.30
N GLY A 156 -17.21 2.87 12.04
CA GLY A 156 -16.28 3.69 11.27
C GLY A 156 -16.69 3.79 9.81
N PHE A 157 -16.30 4.89 9.22
CA PHE A 157 -16.43 5.18 7.80
C PHE A 157 -15.12 5.82 7.32
N ALA A 158 -14.64 5.42 6.14
CA ALA A 158 -13.50 6.06 5.52
C ALA A 158 -13.69 6.23 4.01
N ILE A 159 -13.04 7.26 3.49
CA ILE A 159 -12.84 7.52 2.06
C ILE A 159 -11.35 7.40 1.83
N ASP A 160 -10.93 6.57 0.88
CA ASP A 160 -9.53 6.28 0.59
C ASP A 160 -9.27 6.47 -0.90
N GLU A 161 -8.32 7.35 -1.24
CA GLU A 161 -7.96 7.65 -2.62
C GLU A 161 -6.92 6.65 -3.14
N ASN A 162 -7.00 6.32 -4.40
CA ASN A 162 -6.06 5.45 -5.09
C ASN A 162 -4.89 6.25 -5.69
N PRO A 163 -3.62 5.83 -5.47
CA PRO A 163 -2.45 6.53 -5.98
C PRO A 163 -2.14 6.24 -7.45
N ALA A 164 -2.61 5.11 -8.00
CA ALA A 164 -2.14 4.62 -9.29
C ALA A 164 -2.90 5.25 -10.47
N PRO A 165 -2.23 6.02 -11.36
CA PRO A 165 -2.87 6.56 -12.56
C PRO A 165 -3.26 5.44 -13.54
N SER A 166 -4.32 5.65 -14.31
CA SER A 166 -4.83 4.64 -15.25
C SER A 166 -3.83 4.22 -16.31
N GLU A 167 -2.97 5.15 -16.72
CA GLU A 167 -1.95 4.95 -17.74
C GLU A 167 -0.87 3.95 -17.32
N ASN A 168 -0.60 3.86 -16.02
CA ASN A 168 0.49 3.07 -15.44
C ASN A 168 0.00 1.93 -14.54
N LEU A 169 -1.32 1.66 -14.53
CA LEU A 169 -1.89 0.58 -13.75
C LEU A 169 -1.50 -0.77 -14.34
N GLY A 170 -0.86 -1.62 -13.55
CA GLY A 170 -0.50 -2.99 -13.90
C GLY A 170 -1.33 -4.02 -13.13
N PHE A 171 -1.23 -5.29 -13.55
CA PHE A 171 -1.91 -6.41 -12.85
C PHE A 171 -1.34 -6.70 -11.46
N GLU A 172 -0.09 -6.32 -11.23
CA GLU A 172 0.63 -6.62 -9.99
C GLU A 172 0.12 -5.84 -8.78
N LEU A 173 -0.44 -4.63 -8.98
CA LEU A 173 -0.98 -3.78 -7.93
C LEU A 173 -2.23 -3.05 -8.44
N PRO A 174 -3.33 -3.77 -8.72
CA PRO A 174 -4.58 -3.13 -9.11
C PRO A 174 -5.18 -2.42 -7.90
N ASP A 175 -5.50 -1.14 -8.06
CA ASP A 175 -6.12 -0.34 -7.01
C ASP A 175 -7.18 0.62 -7.57
N SER A 176 -8.08 1.09 -6.70
CA SER A 176 -9.14 2.04 -7.00
C SER A 176 -9.56 2.77 -5.73
N ASP A 177 -10.22 3.90 -5.87
CA ASP A 177 -10.82 4.62 -4.76
C ASP A 177 -11.77 3.70 -4.01
N ALA A 178 -11.82 3.87 -2.69
CA ALA A 178 -12.58 2.98 -1.82
C ALA A 178 -13.40 3.73 -0.78
N LEU A 179 -14.58 3.18 -0.48
CA LEU A 179 -15.37 3.54 0.68
C LEU A 179 -15.35 2.37 1.67
N LEU A 180 -14.88 2.64 2.88
CA LEU A 180 -14.76 1.63 3.92
C LEU A 180 -15.81 1.84 5.00
N TYR A 181 -16.49 0.78 5.38
CA TYR A 181 -17.47 0.76 6.45
C TYR A 181 -17.06 -0.27 7.49
N SER A 182 -17.08 0.10 8.75
CA SER A 182 -16.74 -0.83 9.82
C SER A 182 -17.71 -0.76 10.98
N VAL A 183 -17.92 -1.90 11.61
CA VAL A 183 -18.66 -2.02 12.87
C VAL A 183 -17.94 -2.99 13.79
N GLY A 184 -18.00 -2.74 15.09
CA GLY A 184 -17.36 -3.60 16.06
C GLY A 184 -18.00 -3.54 17.43
N VAL A 185 -17.72 -4.56 18.21
CA VAL A 185 -18.08 -4.63 19.62
C VAL A 185 -16.90 -5.14 20.43
N ARG A 186 -16.67 -4.52 21.58
CA ARG A 186 -15.68 -4.93 22.54
C ARG A 186 -16.38 -5.17 23.89
N TYR A 187 -16.01 -6.24 24.55
CA TYR A 187 -16.54 -6.62 25.85
C TYR A 187 -15.42 -6.71 26.89
N LYS A 188 -15.57 -5.95 27.98
CA LYS A 188 -14.65 -5.97 29.12
C LYS A 188 -15.04 -7.13 30.04
N ILE A 189 -14.24 -8.18 30.07
CA ILE A 189 -14.46 -9.35 30.91
C ILE A 189 -14.11 -9.01 32.36
N ASN A 190 -13.02 -8.29 32.56
CA ASN A 190 -12.56 -7.76 33.84
C ASN A 190 -11.56 -6.61 33.59
N ASP A 191 -10.95 -6.08 34.65
CA ASP A 191 -10.02 -4.93 34.57
C ASP A 191 -8.74 -5.22 33.76
N ASN A 192 -8.40 -6.51 33.54
CA ASN A 192 -7.16 -6.92 32.87
C ASN A 192 -7.42 -7.63 31.53
N MET A 193 -8.67 -7.93 31.18
CA MET A 193 -8.99 -8.70 30.00
C MET A 193 -10.22 -8.17 29.29
N GLU A 194 -10.08 -7.95 28.00
CA GLU A 194 -11.19 -7.61 27.11
C GLU A 194 -11.12 -8.43 25.81
N MET A 195 -12.24 -8.61 25.15
CA MET A 195 -12.38 -9.30 23.89
C MET A 195 -13.16 -8.42 22.91
N GLY A 196 -12.76 -8.43 21.64
CA GLY A 196 -13.44 -7.66 20.59
C GLY A 196 -13.63 -8.46 19.32
N VAL A 197 -14.69 -8.10 18.58
CA VAL A 197 -14.97 -8.56 17.22
C VAL A 197 -15.29 -7.35 16.39
N ALA A 198 -14.74 -7.28 15.18
CA ALA A 198 -15.04 -6.22 14.22
C ALA A 198 -15.23 -6.82 12.82
N TYR A 199 -16.04 -6.14 12.03
CA TYR A 199 -16.26 -6.41 10.62
C TYR A 199 -15.95 -5.15 9.82
N LEU A 200 -15.21 -5.32 8.73
CA LEU A 200 -14.88 -4.28 7.75
C LEU A 200 -15.47 -4.68 6.40
N TYR A 201 -16.15 -3.76 5.75
CA TYR A 201 -16.57 -3.86 4.36
C TYR A 201 -15.85 -2.79 3.55
N ASP A 202 -15.11 -3.22 2.53
CA ASP A 202 -14.37 -2.39 1.60
C ASP A 202 -15.12 -2.39 0.26
N ASP A 203 -15.67 -1.23 -0.11
CA ASP A 203 -16.39 -0.99 -1.36
C ASP A 203 -15.49 -0.24 -2.33
N LYS A 204 -14.75 -1.01 -3.11
CA LYS A 204 -13.83 -0.47 -4.12
C LYS A 204 -14.58 -0.09 -5.40
N GLU A 205 -14.27 1.10 -5.90
CA GLU A 205 -14.82 1.58 -7.16
C GLU A 205 -14.36 0.69 -8.34
N SER A 206 -15.31 0.31 -9.20
CA SER A 206 -14.99 -0.46 -10.39
C SER A 206 -14.23 0.38 -11.40
N ARG A 207 -13.12 -0.14 -11.92
CA ARG A 207 -12.23 0.59 -12.82
C ARG A 207 -11.98 -0.22 -14.10
N THR A 208 -12.18 0.40 -15.25
CA THR A 208 -11.85 -0.17 -16.55
C THR A 208 -10.68 0.61 -17.13
N VAL A 209 -9.59 -0.09 -17.42
CA VAL A 209 -8.36 0.49 -17.92
C VAL A 209 -7.97 -0.15 -19.23
N SER A 210 -7.61 0.68 -20.23
CA SER A 210 -7.03 0.27 -21.50
C SER A 210 -5.77 1.11 -21.72
N ASN A 211 -4.62 0.59 -21.34
CA ASN A 211 -3.35 1.31 -21.33
C ASN A 211 -2.22 0.61 -22.11
N GLY A 212 -2.53 -0.45 -22.88
CA GLY A 212 -1.54 -1.27 -23.58
C GLY A 212 -0.69 -2.17 -22.68
N ILE A 213 -0.88 -2.09 -21.34
CA ILE A 213 -0.28 -3.00 -20.36
C ILE A 213 -1.30 -4.09 -20.02
N ILE A 214 -2.57 -3.72 -20.02
CA ILE A 214 -3.74 -4.55 -19.73
C ILE A 214 -4.65 -4.49 -20.98
N GLU A 215 -4.64 -5.49 -21.80
CA GLU A 215 -5.59 -5.70 -22.91
C GLU A 215 -6.33 -7.02 -22.74
#